data_de5458274c06845595ff8a19130e8610
#
_entry.id   de5458274c06845595ff8a19130e8610
#
_cell.length_a   1.000
_cell.length_b   1.000
_cell.length_c   1.000
_cell.angle_alpha   90.00
_cell.angle_beta   90.00
_cell.angle_gamma   90.00
#
_symmetry.space_group_name_H-M   'P 1'
#
loop_
_entity.id
_entity.type
_entity.pdbx_description
1 polymer ?
#
loop_
_entity_poly.entity_id
_entity_poly.type
_entity_poly.pdbx_seq_one_letter_code
_entity_poly.pdbx_strand_id
1 'polypeptide(L)'
;MKIRSYCIFSLLLLCTVTATAQSKKDSIKTIMLEVPAGLRVGVDLTRFVIPFFQPYRRDATVTLDARYKDRIYFAADLSYNLVDHSDTNYTYKSSGVGISIGANYNLLKKQVPKENFMVYGGFKYGFSLFTYEVPGYNIHSDYWGDYVGSVGSTTKTGHWVELSLGIKVEVLKNLYLGWSLHDRILLNRALAKSDFPPLIIPGFGKGYKGNAFDVQYTISYLFPLYKVKQQMKLK
;
A
#
# COMPACT_ATOMS: atom_id res chain seq x y z
N MET A 1 -35.83 -1.91 1.08
CA MET A 1 -35.88 -2.01 -0.40
C MET A 1 -35.45 -0.74 -1.15
N LYS A 2 -35.31 0.41 -0.51
CA LYS A 2 -34.92 1.70 -1.19
C LYS A 2 -33.42 1.88 -1.46
N ILE A 3 -32.52 1.29 -0.68
CA ILE A 3 -31.05 1.47 -0.81
C ILE A 3 -30.49 0.80 -2.09
N ARG A 4 -31.05 -0.33 -2.51
CA ARG A 4 -30.66 -1.02 -3.76
C ARG A 4 -30.94 -0.17 -5.02
N SER A 5 -32.01 0.63 -5.00
CA SER A 5 -32.40 1.47 -6.14
C SER A 5 -31.40 2.63 -6.34
N TYR A 6 -30.88 3.23 -5.28
CA TYR A 6 -29.91 4.33 -5.36
C TYR A 6 -28.53 3.86 -5.85
N CYS A 7 -28.10 2.65 -5.47
CA CYS A 7 -26.84 2.07 -5.97
C CYS A 7 -26.92 1.78 -7.48
N ILE A 8 -28.04 1.30 -7.98
CA ILE A 8 -28.25 1.05 -9.42
C ILE A 8 -28.30 2.37 -10.19
N PHE A 9 -28.94 3.40 -9.64
CA PHE A 9 -29.06 4.72 -10.28
C PHE A 9 -27.68 5.43 -10.32
N SER A 10 -26.87 5.34 -9.27
CA SER A 10 -25.51 5.90 -9.26
C SER A 10 -24.58 5.17 -10.23
N LEU A 11 -24.72 3.85 -10.37
CA LEU A 11 -23.96 3.05 -11.34
C LEU A 11 -24.34 3.40 -12.79
N LEU A 12 -25.63 3.61 -13.07
CA LEU A 12 -26.12 4.06 -14.37
C LEU A 12 -25.67 5.50 -14.71
N LEU A 13 -25.61 6.39 -13.73
CA LEU A 13 -25.11 7.75 -13.92
C LEU A 13 -23.60 7.77 -14.23
N LEU A 14 -22.82 6.88 -13.61
CA LEU A 14 -21.40 6.71 -13.91
C LEU A 14 -21.16 6.22 -15.35
N CYS A 15 -22.02 5.33 -15.86
CA CYS A 15 -21.94 4.83 -17.23
C CYS A 15 -22.28 5.89 -18.28
N THR A 16 -23.18 6.86 -18.00
CA THR A 16 -23.56 7.92 -18.96
C THR A 16 -22.47 8.98 -19.13
N VAL A 17 -21.64 9.22 -18.09
CA VAL A 17 -20.53 10.17 -18.16
C VAL A 17 -19.38 9.66 -19.05
N THR A 18 -19.25 8.35 -19.22
CA THR A 18 -18.20 7.78 -20.10
C THR A 18 -18.54 7.83 -21.59
N ALA A 19 -19.82 7.99 -21.96
CA ALA A 19 -20.27 7.97 -23.36
C ALA A 19 -19.98 9.28 -24.13
N THR A 20 -19.77 10.40 -23.46
CA THR A 20 -19.55 11.71 -24.12
C THR A 20 -18.07 12.06 -24.34
N ALA A 21 -17.14 11.21 -23.94
CA ALA A 21 -15.69 11.44 -24.07
C ALA A 21 -15.09 10.94 -25.40
N GLN A 22 -15.87 10.72 -26.45
CA GLN A 22 -15.33 10.45 -27.79
C GLN A 22 -14.92 11.76 -28.46
N SER A 23 -13.78 12.30 -28.02
CA SER A 23 -13.13 13.44 -28.67
C SER A 23 -12.51 13.01 -30.01
N LYS A 24 -12.69 13.90 -31.01
CA LYS A 24 -12.08 13.86 -32.35
C LYS A 24 -10.67 13.27 -32.34
N LYS A 25 -10.48 12.26 -33.15
CA LYS A 25 -9.19 11.63 -33.43
C LYS A 25 -8.36 12.55 -34.32
N ASP A 26 -7.71 13.56 -33.75
CA ASP A 26 -6.63 14.24 -34.46
C ASP A 26 -5.53 13.21 -34.72
N SER A 27 -5.13 13.10 -35.98
CA SER A 27 -4.07 12.19 -36.44
C SER A 27 -2.70 12.68 -35.95
N ILE A 28 -2.46 12.53 -34.64
CA ILE A 28 -1.18 12.89 -34.03
C ILE A 28 -0.19 11.79 -34.35
N LYS A 29 0.88 12.16 -35.06
CA LYS A 29 2.00 11.24 -35.35
C LYS A 29 2.55 10.69 -34.04
N THR A 30 2.42 9.38 -33.84
CA THR A 30 2.95 8.67 -32.69
C THR A 30 4.22 7.98 -33.10
N ILE A 31 5.30 8.21 -32.39
CA ILE A 31 6.56 7.48 -32.56
C ILE A 31 6.76 6.51 -31.41
N MET A 32 7.39 5.38 -31.74
CA MET A 32 7.84 4.41 -30.75
C MET A 32 9.28 4.73 -30.40
N LEU A 33 9.53 5.11 -29.16
CA LEU A 33 10.88 5.33 -28.64
C LEU A 33 11.26 4.23 -27.66
N GLU A 34 12.50 3.81 -27.70
CA GLU A 34 13.07 2.93 -26.69
C GLU A 34 13.52 3.78 -25.49
N VAL A 35 12.90 3.55 -24.35
CA VAL A 35 13.24 4.22 -23.09
C VAL A 35 13.91 3.24 -22.14
N PRO A 36 14.92 3.70 -21.38
CA PRO A 36 15.53 2.89 -20.33
C PRO A 36 14.44 2.42 -19.36
N ALA A 37 14.49 1.16 -19.01
CA ALA A 37 13.63 0.53 -18.03
C ALA A 37 14.47 -0.42 -17.17
N GLY A 38 13.95 -0.81 -16.02
CA GLY A 38 14.69 -1.67 -15.11
C GLY A 38 13.96 -1.87 -13.81
N LEU A 39 14.71 -2.27 -12.81
CA LEU A 39 14.26 -2.43 -11.45
C LEU A 39 14.43 -1.11 -10.70
N ARG A 40 13.34 -0.61 -10.13
CA ARG A 40 13.35 0.53 -9.23
C ARG A 40 13.24 0.03 -7.80
N VAL A 41 14.22 0.39 -6.99
CA VAL A 41 14.29 0.02 -5.56
C VAL A 41 14.14 1.29 -4.75
N GLY A 42 13.24 1.28 -3.79
CA GLY A 42 12.96 2.45 -2.97
C GLY A 42 12.73 2.11 -1.50
N VAL A 43 12.72 3.15 -0.69
CA VAL A 43 12.45 3.09 0.75
C VAL A 43 11.31 4.04 1.06
N ASP A 44 10.39 3.59 1.93
CA ASP A 44 9.30 4.42 2.42
C ASP A 44 9.78 5.27 3.61
N LEU A 45 9.94 6.57 3.36
CA LEU A 45 10.39 7.52 4.36
C LEU A 45 9.35 7.79 5.45
N THR A 46 8.07 7.56 5.18
CA THR A 46 6.99 7.75 6.15
C THR A 46 7.18 6.83 7.36
N ARG A 47 7.79 5.65 7.16
CA ARG A 47 8.06 4.69 8.25
C ARG A 47 9.03 5.22 9.29
N PHE A 48 9.97 6.07 8.90
CA PHE A 48 10.91 6.70 9.84
C PHE A 48 10.28 7.84 10.65
N VAL A 49 9.12 8.34 10.22
CA VAL A 49 8.38 9.38 10.94
C VAL A 49 7.43 8.78 11.98
N ILE A 50 6.96 7.55 11.77
CA ILE A 50 6.01 6.87 12.68
C ILE A 50 6.50 6.83 14.14
N PRO A 51 7.77 6.50 14.45
CA PRO A 51 8.25 6.43 15.84
C PRO A 51 8.15 7.74 16.62
N PHE A 52 8.12 8.90 15.95
CA PHE A 52 7.93 10.19 16.62
C PHE A 52 6.51 10.36 17.20
N PHE A 53 5.52 9.70 16.59
CA PHE A 53 4.12 9.72 17.05
C PHE A 53 3.73 8.45 17.80
N GLN A 54 4.39 7.32 17.50
CA GLN A 54 4.16 6.01 18.08
C GLN A 54 5.51 5.38 18.46
N PRO A 55 6.12 5.81 19.60
CA PRO A 55 7.48 5.40 19.97
C PRO A 55 7.63 3.88 20.22
N TYR A 56 6.52 3.21 20.51
CA TYR A 56 6.46 1.77 20.70
C TYR A 56 6.54 0.97 19.38
N ARG A 57 6.55 1.63 18.22
CA ARG A 57 6.47 1.00 16.91
C ARG A 57 7.65 1.38 16.03
N ARG A 58 8.29 0.40 15.45
CA ARG A 58 9.37 0.56 14.46
C ARG A 58 9.03 -0.19 13.20
N ASP A 59 8.95 0.52 12.09
CA ASP A 59 8.61 -0.02 10.77
C ASP A 59 9.73 0.26 9.78
N ALA A 60 9.90 -0.66 8.84
CA ALA A 60 10.71 -0.44 7.65
C ALA A 60 9.97 -1.02 6.45
N THR A 61 9.95 -0.31 5.33
CA THR A 61 9.35 -0.79 4.09
C THR A 61 10.26 -0.47 2.92
N VAL A 62 10.57 -1.51 2.14
CA VAL A 62 11.29 -1.43 0.87
C VAL A 62 10.30 -1.65 -0.25
N THR A 63 10.31 -0.76 -1.23
CA THR A 63 9.42 -0.81 -2.40
C THR A 63 10.24 -1.21 -3.63
N LEU A 64 9.69 -2.12 -4.41
CA LEU A 64 10.28 -2.60 -5.65
C LEU A 64 9.27 -2.40 -6.77
N ASP A 65 9.69 -1.84 -7.88
CA ASP A 65 8.87 -1.85 -9.09
C ASP A 65 9.71 -2.03 -10.36
N ALA A 66 9.15 -2.73 -11.31
CA ALA A 66 9.77 -3.02 -12.58
C ALA A 66 8.79 -2.78 -13.73
N ARG A 67 9.22 -2.02 -14.73
CA ARG A 67 8.40 -1.72 -15.90
C ARG A 67 8.30 -2.94 -16.79
N TYR A 68 7.12 -3.49 -16.98
CA TYR A 68 6.88 -4.64 -17.85
C TYR A 68 6.54 -4.22 -19.29
N LYS A 69 5.61 -3.26 -19.43
CA LYS A 69 5.16 -2.71 -20.71
C LYS A 69 5.06 -1.19 -20.62
N ASP A 70 4.58 -0.54 -21.69
CA ASP A 70 4.45 0.91 -21.76
C ASP A 70 3.83 1.53 -20.50
N ARG A 71 2.76 0.92 -19.95
CA ARG A 71 2.02 1.45 -18.81
C ARG A 71 1.93 0.53 -17.61
N ILE A 72 2.41 -0.71 -17.71
CA ILE A 72 2.26 -1.72 -16.66
C ILE A 72 3.60 -1.89 -15.95
N TYR A 73 3.56 -1.79 -14.64
CA TYR A 73 4.70 -1.99 -13.76
C TYR A 73 4.34 -3.09 -12.75
N PHE A 74 5.14 -4.11 -12.65
CA PHE A 74 5.07 -5.03 -11.50
C PHE A 74 5.58 -4.29 -10.27
N ALA A 75 4.89 -4.46 -9.16
CA ALA A 75 5.21 -3.79 -7.91
C ALA A 75 5.19 -4.80 -6.76
N ALA A 76 6.16 -4.69 -5.87
CA ALA A 76 6.23 -5.44 -4.64
C ALA A 76 6.71 -4.54 -3.50
N ASP A 77 6.16 -4.74 -2.30
CA ASP A 77 6.64 -4.07 -1.09
C ASP A 77 7.00 -5.12 -0.05
N LEU A 78 8.14 -4.95 0.58
CA LEU A 78 8.62 -5.76 1.69
C LEU A 78 8.58 -4.90 2.94
N SER A 79 7.87 -5.36 3.96
CA SER A 79 7.69 -4.62 5.22
C SER A 79 8.20 -5.44 6.40
N TYR A 80 8.88 -4.78 7.30
CA TYR A 80 9.25 -5.31 8.61
C TYR A 80 8.63 -4.44 9.69
N ASN A 81 8.14 -5.05 10.75
CA ASN A 81 7.53 -4.34 11.86
C ASN A 81 7.98 -4.94 13.19
N LEU A 82 8.26 -4.06 14.14
CA LEU A 82 8.54 -4.38 15.53
C LEU A 82 7.70 -3.47 16.42
N VAL A 83 6.94 -4.08 17.33
CA VAL A 83 6.13 -3.36 18.32
C VAL A 83 6.55 -3.81 19.71
N ASP A 84 6.81 -2.85 20.59
CA ASP A 84 7.01 -3.05 22.02
C ASP A 84 6.24 -1.98 22.77
N HIS A 85 4.98 -2.31 23.09
CA HIS A 85 4.04 -1.40 23.73
C HIS A 85 3.83 -1.81 25.17
N SER A 86 4.04 -0.90 26.10
CA SER A 86 3.77 -1.10 27.51
C SER A 86 2.94 0.06 28.04
N ASP A 87 1.80 -0.26 28.61
CA ASP A 87 0.87 0.70 29.24
C ASP A 87 0.46 0.15 30.61
N THR A 88 -0.24 0.94 31.41
CA THR A 88 -0.74 0.57 32.74
C THR A 88 -1.61 -0.70 32.68
N ASN A 89 -2.37 -0.88 31.59
CA ASN A 89 -3.37 -1.94 31.48
C ASN A 89 -2.83 -3.19 30.78
N TYR A 90 -1.84 -3.06 29.88
CA TYR A 90 -1.28 -4.22 29.18
C TYR A 90 0.08 -3.96 28.60
N THR A 91 0.85 -5.04 28.44
CA THR A 91 2.10 -5.04 27.69
C THR A 91 1.90 -5.90 26.42
N TYR A 92 2.30 -5.37 25.26
CA TYR A 92 2.14 -6.05 23.98
C TYR A 92 3.46 -6.01 23.21
N LYS A 93 3.91 -7.17 22.75
CA LYS A 93 5.08 -7.29 21.90
C LYS A 93 4.72 -8.02 20.62
N SER A 94 5.22 -7.53 19.51
CA SER A 94 5.11 -8.26 18.24
C SER A 94 6.24 -7.95 17.28
N SER A 95 6.54 -8.93 16.44
CA SER A 95 7.48 -8.78 15.34
C SER A 95 7.03 -9.61 14.15
N GLY A 96 7.34 -9.14 12.95
CA GLY A 96 6.99 -9.89 11.76
C GLY A 96 7.37 -9.19 10.47
N VAL A 97 7.11 -9.91 9.39
CA VAL A 97 7.38 -9.48 8.02
C VAL A 97 6.09 -9.52 7.21
N GLY A 98 6.00 -8.61 6.26
CA GLY A 98 4.90 -8.56 5.29
C GLY A 98 5.45 -8.39 3.89
N ILE A 99 4.76 -8.98 2.93
CA ILE A 99 5.03 -8.80 1.50
C ILE A 99 3.73 -8.46 0.80
N SER A 100 3.75 -7.48 -0.10
CA SER A 100 2.65 -7.25 -1.03
C SER A 100 3.15 -7.27 -2.46
N ILE A 101 2.42 -7.95 -3.34
CA ILE A 101 2.80 -8.14 -4.75
C ILE A 101 1.61 -7.80 -5.62
N GLY A 102 1.87 -7.11 -6.72
CA GLY A 102 0.82 -6.75 -7.66
C GLY A 102 1.33 -5.95 -8.85
N ALA A 103 0.47 -5.08 -9.37
CA ALA A 103 0.81 -4.25 -10.52
C ALA A 103 0.28 -2.83 -10.36
N ASN A 104 1.05 -1.88 -10.87
CA ASN A 104 0.69 -0.49 -11.02
C ASN A 104 0.45 -0.19 -12.50
N TYR A 105 -0.62 0.51 -12.80
CA TYR A 105 -0.97 0.99 -14.13
C TYR A 105 -0.77 2.49 -14.22
N ASN A 106 0.10 2.94 -15.12
CA ASN A 106 0.31 4.36 -15.38
C ASN A 106 -0.91 4.94 -16.12
N LEU A 107 -1.61 5.85 -15.48
CA LEU A 107 -2.81 6.52 -15.98
C LEU A 107 -2.49 7.55 -17.07
N LEU A 108 -1.27 8.03 -17.14
CA LEU A 108 -0.85 9.01 -18.13
C LEU A 108 -0.71 8.34 -19.50
N LYS A 109 -1.54 8.78 -20.43
CA LYS A 109 -1.59 8.22 -21.80
C LYS A 109 -0.37 8.56 -22.66
N LYS A 110 0.38 9.64 -22.31
CA LYS A 110 1.44 10.19 -23.15
C LYS A 110 2.47 10.89 -22.28
N GLN A 111 3.70 10.46 -22.45
CA GLN A 111 4.84 11.13 -21.84
C GLN A 111 5.57 11.93 -22.94
N VAL A 112 5.95 13.13 -22.61
CA VAL A 112 6.83 13.96 -23.47
C VAL A 112 8.25 13.40 -23.29
N PRO A 113 9.09 13.38 -24.36
CA PRO A 113 10.48 13.00 -24.23
C PRO A 113 11.17 13.83 -23.14
N LYS A 114 11.90 13.17 -22.24
CA LYS A 114 12.59 13.71 -21.06
C LYS A 114 11.72 13.97 -19.81
N GLU A 115 10.41 13.79 -19.85
CA GLU A 115 9.57 13.87 -18.64
C GLU A 115 9.34 12.46 -18.09
N ASN A 116 10.00 12.14 -16.98
CA ASN A 116 9.89 10.85 -16.31
C ASN A 116 9.05 11.00 -15.05
N PHE A 117 7.74 11.21 -15.23
CA PHE A 117 6.79 11.20 -14.14
C PHE A 117 5.68 10.17 -14.42
N MET A 118 5.08 9.66 -13.37
CA MET A 118 4.06 8.63 -13.43
C MET A 118 2.97 8.97 -12.43
N VAL A 119 1.72 9.01 -12.92
CA VAL A 119 0.53 8.95 -12.06
C VAL A 119 -0.05 7.57 -12.24
N TYR A 120 -0.23 6.83 -11.17
CA TYR A 120 -0.61 5.42 -11.27
C TYR A 120 -1.75 5.06 -10.33
N GLY A 121 -2.53 4.06 -10.77
CA GLY A 121 -3.39 3.26 -9.93
C GLY A 121 -2.81 1.85 -9.82
N GLY A 122 -2.86 1.27 -8.65
CA GLY A 122 -2.29 -0.06 -8.40
C GLY A 122 -3.24 -0.96 -7.64
N PHE A 123 -3.04 -2.26 -7.87
CA PHE A 123 -3.68 -3.32 -7.11
C PHE A 123 -2.61 -4.33 -6.67
N LYS A 124 -2.62 -4.68 -5.38
CA LYS A 124 -1.69 -5.65 -4.80
C LYS A 124 -2.43 -6.60 -3.89
N TYR A 125 -1.88 -7.80 -3.76
CA TYR A 125 -2.23 -8.76 -2.73
C TYR A 125 -1.12 -8.81 -1.70
N GLY A 126 -1.49 -8.71 -0.43
CA GLY A 126 -0.56 -8.72 0.68
C GLY A 126 -0.70 -9.96 1.55
N PHE A 127 0.43 -10.39 2.05
CA PHE A 127 0.60 -11.48 3.01
C PHE A 127 1.57 -11.07 4.10
N SER A 128 1.28 -11.42 5.35
CA SER A 128 2.23 -11.26 6.44
C SER A 128 2.29 -12.47 7.34
N LEU A 129 3.47 -12.68 7.91
CA LEU A 129 3.73 -13.63 8.97
C LEU A 129 4.30 -12.87 10.16
N PHE A 130 3.66 -12.99 11.31
CA PHE A 130 4.06 -12.27 12.50
C PHE A 130 3.75 -13.06 13.77
N THR A 131 4.55 -12.81 14.79
CA THR A 131 4.36 -13.37 16.13
C THR A 131 4.04 -12.23 17.08
N TYR A 132 3.08 -12.44 17.96
CA TYR A 132 2.77 -11.50 19.01
C TYR A 132 2.54 -12.20 20.34
N GLU A 133 2.74 -11.48 21.42
CA GLU A 133 2.52 -11.91 22.79
C GLU A 133 1.97 -10.75 23.63
N VAL A 134 1.20 -11.09 24.65
CA VAL A 134 0.74 -10.16 25.68
C VAL A 134 1.23 -10.69 27.03
N PRO A 135 2.45 -10.33 27.45
CA PRO A 135 3.03 -10.86 28.70
C PRO A 135 2.19 -10.60 29.94
N GLY A 136 1.41 -9.53 29.93
CA GLY A 136 0.48 -9.21 30.99
C GLY A 136 -0.59 -8.23 30.57
N TYR A 137 -1.80 -8.46 31.01
CA TYR A 137 -2.89 -7.48 30.95
C TYR A 137 -3.69 -7.50 32.25
N ASN A 138 -4.22 -6.33 32.63
CA ASN A 138 -5.05 -6.13 33.80
C ASN A 138 -6.39 -5.57 33.37
N ILE A 139 -7.47 -6.26 33.74
CA ILE A 139 -8.86 -5.82 33.53
C ILE A 139 -9.40 -5.42 34.89
N HIS A 140 -9.66 -4.13 35.07
CA HIS A 140 -10.28 -3.61 36.28
C HIS A 140 -11.81 -3.65 36.15
N SER A 141 -12.48 -4.22 37.15
CA SER A 141 -13.95 -4.28 37.20
C SER A 141 -14.42 -3.99 38.64
N ASP A 142 -15.18 -2.93 38.80
CA ASP A 142 -15.77 -2.55 40.09
C ASP A 142 -16.72 -3.63 40.68
N TYR A 143 -17.25 -4.47 39.80
CA TYR A 143 -18.20 -5.52 40.19
C TYR A 143 -17.55 -6.89 40.42
N TRP A 144 -16.61 -7.29 39.55
CA TRP A 144 -16.00 -8.62 39.56
C TRP A 144 -14.59 -8.65 40.14
N GLY A 145 -14.05 -7.48 40.54
CA GLY A 145 -12.65 -7.34 40.96
C GLY A 145 -11.66 -7.30 39.77
N ASP A 146 -10.40 -7.20 40.13
CA ASP A 146 -9.32 -7.13 39.13
C ASP A 146 -8.96 -8.53 38.60
N TYR A 147 -8.84 -8.62 37.30
CA TYR A 147 -8.38 -9.83 36.64
C TYR A 147 -7.06 -9.58 35.90
N VAL A 148 -6.05 -10.39 36.23
CA VAL A 148 -4.74 -10.35 35.57
C VAL A 148 -4.59 -11.59 34.71
N GLY A 149 -4.19 -11.41 33.47
CA GLY A 149 -3.99 -12.50 32.52
C GLY A 149 -2.79 -12.27 31.60
N SER A 150 -2.48 -13.27 30.80
CA SER A 150 -1.45 -13.19 29.77
C SER A 150 -1.85 -13.99 28.54
N VAL A 151 -1.33 -13.60 27.37
CA VAL A 151 -1.43 -14.37 26.12
C VAL A 151 -0.02 -14.77 25.71
N GLY A 152 0.23 -16.06 25.66
CA GLY A 152 1.53 -16.59 25.23
C GLY A 152 1.85 -16.26 23.78
N SER A 153 3.10 -16.39 23.45
CA SER A 153 3.59 -16.12 22.08
C SER A 153 2.83 -16.92 21.04
N THR A 154 2.22 -16.22 20.09
CA THR A 154 1.35 -16.81 19.07
C THR A 154 1.72 -16.28 17.69
N THR A 155 1.97 -17.20 16.75
CA THR A 155 2.24 -16.84 15.35
C THR A 155 0.94 -16.83 14.55
N LYS A 156 0.72 -15.77 13.79
CA LYS A 156 -0.47 -15.57 12.94
C LYS A 156 -0.05 -15.11 11.55
N THR A 157 -0.98 -15.27 10.61
CA THR A 157 -0.84 -14.77 9.23
C THR A 157 -1.90 -13.73 8.95
N GLY A 158 -1.51 -12.68 8.22
CA GLY A 158 -2.40 -11.64 7.72
C GLY A 158 -2.51 -11.70 6.19
N HIS A 159 -3.72 -11.55 5.65
CA HIS A 159 -3.98 -11.52 4.21
C HIS A 159 -4.85 -10.31 3.88
N TRP A 160 -4.45 -9.53 2.89
CA TRP A 160 -5.23 -8.36 2.45
C TRP A 160 -5.14 -8.11 0.96
N VAL A 161 -6.07 -7.35 0.46
CA VAL A 161 -5.98 -6.71 -0.85
C VAL A 161 -5.71 -5.23 -0.65
N GLU A 162 -4.96 -4.64 -1.57
CA GLU A 162 -4.55 -3.24 -1.51
C GLU A 162 -4.87 -2.55 -2.82
N LEU A 163 -5.54 -1.41 -2.73
CA LEU A 163 -5.68 -0.43 -3.80
C LEU A 163 -4.73 0.73 -3.52
N SER A 164 -4.03 1.19 -4.54
CA SER A 164 -3.11 2.32 -4.41
C SER A 164 -3.31 3.35 -5.52
N LEU A 165 -3.14 4.62 -5.15
CA LEU A 165 -3.06 5.74 -6.07
C LEU A 165 -1.79 6.53 -5.73
N GLY A 166 -1.01 6.91 -6.74
CA GLY A 166 0.21 7.62 -6.44
C GLY A 166 0.82 8.34 -7.64
N ILE A 167 1.80 9.16 -7.30
CA ILE A 167 2.60 9.94 -8.23
C ILE A 167 4.07 9.61 -7.96
N LYS A 168 4.86 9.40 -9.02
CA LYS A 168 6.31 9.28 -8.95
C LYS A 168 6.94 10.24 -9.95
N VAL A 169 7.93 11.00 -9.50
CA VAL A 169 8.61 12.02 -10.31
C VAL A 169 10.11 11.79 -10.25
N GLU A 170 10.79 11.80 -11.39
CA GLU A 170 12.24 11.80 -11.46
C GLU A 170 12.76 13.20 -11.12
N VAL A 171 13.48 13.30 -10.01
CA VAL A 171 14.07 14.59 -9.54
C VAL A 171 15.54 14.73 -9.92
N LEU A 172 16.26 13.64 -9.99
CA LEU A 172 17.61 13.53 -10.50
C LEU A 172 17.68 12.29 -11.40
N LYS A 173 18.72 12.18 -12.23
CA LYS A 173 18.89 11.03 -13.13
C LYS A 173 18.74 9.71 -12.36
N ASN A 174 17.74 8.92 -12.71
CA ASN A 174 17.37 7.65 -12.10
C ASN A 174 16.87 7.74 -10.64
N LEU A 175 16.79 8.92 -10.03
CA LEU A 175 16.31 9.12 -8.66
C LEU A 175 14.88 9.66 -8.70
N TYR A 176 13.97 8.95 -8.04
CA TYR A 176 12.54 9.25 -8.03
C TYR A 176 12.06 9.55 -6.62
N LEU A 177 11.23 10.57 -6.49
CA LEU A 177 10.37 10.79 -5.34
C LEU A 177 8.96 10.33 -5.68
N GLY A 178 8.34 9.64 -4.74
CA GLY A 178 6.98 9.14 -4.88
C GLY A 178 6.12 9.52 -3.69
N TRP A 179 4.87 9.83 -3.96
CA TRP A 179 3.82 9.99 -2.98
C TRP A 179 2.64 9.11 -3.36
N SER A 180 2.10 8.36 -2.42
CA SER A 180 1.00 7.43 -2.69
C SER A 180 0.08 7.24 -1.51
N LEU A 181 -1.18 6.97 -1.84
CA LEU A 181 -2.26 6.60 -0.94
C LEU A 181 -2.55 5.12 -1.13
N HIS A 182 -2.73 4.42 -0.04
CA HIS A 182 -3.02 2.98 -0.03
C HIS A 182 -4.25 2.72 0.82
N ASP A 183 -5.21 2.01 0.27
CA ASP A 183 -6.37 1.47 1.00
C ASP A 183 -6.27 -0.06 1.01
N ARG A 184 -6.18 -0.63 2.20
CA ARG A 184 -5.97 -2.05 2.44
C ARG A 184 -7.18 -2.65 3.12
N ILE A 185 -7.67 -3.76 2.61
CA ILE A 185 -8.84 -4.47 3.12
C ILE A 185 -8.39 -5.86 3.56
N LEU A 186 -8.53 -6.13 4.86
CA LEU A 186 -8.17 -7.41 5.47
C LEU A 186 -9.16 -8.51 5.03
N LEU A 187 -8.63 -9.60 4.46
CA LEU A 187 -9.43 -10.72 3.99
C LEU A 187 -9.77 -11.67 5.14
N ASN A 188 -8.81 -12.01 5.98
CA ASN A 188 -9.04 -12.84 7.15
C ASN A 188 -9.53 -12.03 8.37
N ARG A 189 -10.74 -11.49 8.24
CA ARG A 189 -11.39 -10.63 9.27
C ARG A 189 -11.54 -11.27 10.65
N ALA A 190 -11.49 -12.60 10.75
CA ALA A 190 -11.48 -13.31 12.03
C ALA A 190 -10.30 -12.89 12.92
N LEU A 191 -9.17 -12.49 12.32
CA LEU A 191 -8.01 -11.99 13.04
C LEU A 191 -8.31 -10.68 13.78
N ALA A 192 -9.05 -9.77 13.15
CA ALA A 192 -9.45 -8.50 13.75
C ALA A 192 -10.58 -8.62 14.79
N LYS A 193 -11.27 -9.77 14.81
CA LYS A 193 -12.39 -10.06 15.72
C LYS A 193 -12.01 -11.07 16.80
N SER A 194 -10.75 -11.47 16.89
CA SER A 194 -10.27 -12.35 17.98
C SER A 194 -10.34 -11.64 19.33
N ASP A 195 -10.40 -12.39 20.42
CA ASP A 195 -10.45 -11.84 21.79
C ASP A 195 -9.27 -10.90 22.07
N PHE A 196 -8.10 -11.20 21.49
CA PHE A 196 -6.92 -10.34 21.50
C PHE A 196 -6.46 -10.09 20.05
N PRO A 197 -7.02 -9.08 19.37
CA PRO A 197 -6.60 -8.75 18.01
C PRO A 197 -5.19 -8.19 18.00
N PRO A 198 -4.37 -8.49 16.98
CA PRO A 198 -3.03 -7.92 16.87
C PRO A 198 -3.09 -6.41 16.76
N LEU A 199 -2.24 -5.70 17.50
CA LEU A 199 -2.18 -4.25 17.47
C LEU A 199 -1.77 -3.75 16.08
N ILE A 200 -0.71 -4.36 15.53
CA ILE A 200 -0.20 -4.06 14.20
C ILE A 200 0.03 -5.36 13.42
N ILE A 201 -0.37 -5.38 12.16
CA ILE A 201 -0.04 -6.43 11.20
C ILE A 201 1.00 -5.85 10.23
N PRO A 202 2.19 -6.47 10.08
CA PRO A 202 3.24 -6.01 9.18
C PRO A 202 2.74 -5.81 7.76
N GLY A 203 3.03 -4.64 7.16
CA GLY A 203 2.59 -4.28 5.82
C GLY A 203 1.12 -3.91 5.67
N PHE A 204 0.26 -4.28 6.61
CA PHE A 204 -1.16 -3.91 6.59
C PHE A 204 -1.44 -2.62 7.40
N GLY A 205 -1.06 -2.60 8.68
CA GLY A 205 -1.34 -1.52 9.60
C GLY A 205 -2.04 -2.00 10.87
N LYS A 206 -3.04 -1.26 11.38
CA LYS A 206 -3.75 -1.58 12.61
C LYS A 206 -4.57 -2.87 12.47
N GLY A 207 -4.18 -3.92 13.17
CA GLY A 207 -4.73 -5.27 13.02
C GLY A 207 -6.14 -5.48 13.59
N TYR A 208 -6.59 -4.60 14.49
CA TYR A 208 -7.95 -4.59 15.02
C TYR A 208 -8.98 -3.94 14.08
N LYS A 209 -8.55 -3.42 12.94
CA LYS A 209 -9.42 -2.84 11.90
C LYS A 209 -9.49 -3.75 10.69
N GLY A 210 -10.68 -3.84 10.09
CA GLY A 210 -10.88 -4.60 8.84
C GLY A 210 -10.35 -3.89 7.60
N ASN A 211 -10.03 -2.60 7.69
CA ASN A 211 -9.41 -1.81 6.65
C ASN A 211 -8.36 -0.86 7.24
N ALA A 212 -7.37 -0.51 6.45
CA ALA A 212 -6.30 0.40 6.82
C ALA A 212 -5.99 1.34 5.66
N PHE A 213 -6.04 2.64 5.95
CA PHE A 213 -5.60 3.68 5.03
C PHE A 213 -4.19 4.12 5.40
N ASP A 214 -3.33 4.26 4.41
CA ASP A 214 -1.92 4.57 4.60
C ASP A 214 -1.43 5.57 3.55
N VAL A 215 -0.51 6.42 3.95
CA VAL A 215 0.17 7.39 3.09
C VAL A 215 1.64 7.04 3.06
N GLN A 216 2.22 6.96 1.87
CA GLN A 216 3.63 6.66 1.72
C GLN A 216 4.33 7.79 0.97
N TYR A 217 5.50 8.16 1.46
CA TYR A 217 6.44 9.03 0.77
C TYR A 217 7.73 8.26 0.53
N THR A 218 8.04 7.98 -0.74
CA THR A 218 9.12 7.08 -1.12
C THR A 218 10.23 7.82 -1.85
N ILE A 219 11.46 7.43 -1.56
CA ILE A 219 12.64 7.73 -2.39
C ILE A 219 13.08 6.43 -3.04
N SER A 220 13.31 6.45 -4.36
CA SER A 220 13.64 5.25 -5.10
C SER A 220 14.66 5.52 -6.21
N TYR A 221 15.50 4.54 -6.49
CA TYR A 221 16.52 4.58 -7.54
C TYR A 221 16.22 3.53 -8.61
N LEU A 222 16.25 3.96 -9.88
CA LEU A 222 16.07 3.09 -11.04
C LEU A 222 17.42 2.53 -11.49
N PHE A 223 17.56 1.21 -11.45
CA PHE A 223 18.66 0.48 -12.09
C PHE A 223 18.24 0.17 -13.53
N PRO A 224 18.79 0.85 -14.56
CA PRO A 224 18.41 0.63 -15.94
C PRO A 224 19.02 -0.70 -16.43
N LEU A 225 18.19 -1.74 -16.52
CA LEU A 225 18.63 -3.09 -16.90
C LEU A 225 18.25 -3.47 -18.34
N TYR A 226 17.19 -2.86 -18.87
CA TYR A 226 16.65 -3.14 -20.20
C TYR A 226 15.98 -1.90 -20.80
N LYS A 227 15.48 -2.03 -22.06
CA LYS A 227 14.72 -0.99 -22.73
C LYS A 227 13.30 -1.45 -23.03
N VAL A 228 12.34 -0.56 -22.93
CA VAL A 228 10.93 -0.81 -23.27
C VAL A 228 10.49 0.18 -24.35
N LYS A 229 9.75 -0.30 -25.34
CA LYS A 229 9.14 0.54 -26.36
C LYS A 229 7.98 1.34 -25.74
N GLN A 230 8.04 2.64 -25.84
CA GLN A 230 7.03 3.56 -25.35
C GLN A 230 6.45 4.37 -26.50
N GLN A 231 5.11 4.51 -26.51
CA GLN A 231 4.42 5.38 -27.45
C GLN A 231 4.54 6.84 -26.97
N MET A 232 5.15 7.69 -27.80
CA MET A 232 5.23 9.12 -27.55
C MET A 232 4.51 9.89 -28.65
N LYS A 233 3.88 11.00 -28.28
CA LYS A 233 3.34 11.96 -29.24
C LYS A 233 4.42 12.94 -29.64
N LEU A 234 4.54 13.19 -30.94
CA LEU A 234 5.20 14.41 -31.44
C LEU A 234 4.24 15.58 -31.23
N LYS A 235 4.70 16.60 -30.55
CA LYS A 235 4.03 17.87 -30.46
C LYS A 235 4.38 18.69 -31.70
#